data_4dbce5e23265eed0e62df7f200d5f48d
#
_entry.id   4dbce5e23265eed0e62df7f200d5f48d
#
_cell.length_a   1.000
_cell.length_b   1.000
_cell.length_c   1.000
_cell.angle_alpha   90.00
_cell.angle_beta   90.00
_cell.angle_gamma   90.00
#
_symmetry.space_group_name_H-M   'P 1'
#
loop_
_entity.id
_entity.type
_entity.pdbx_description
1 polymer ?
#
loop_
_entity_poly.entity_id
_entity_poly.type
_entity_poly.pdbx_seq_one_letter_code
_entity_poly.pdbx_strand_id
1 'polypeptide(L)'
;MTSLATRHVMQANKSEDTKPELRVREALRAAGYPGYRLHWKKAAGRPDICYPGRKVAIFVNGCFWHRCPHCDLRMPKSNVEFWEAKFNRNRARDERDQVLLMEDGWTVVVVWECHLKGERFEPTMRDVVTQVERAGGAGTHAGRIVEAGSLPGWRLRTIRSGRHASGHYR
;
A
#
# COMPACT_ATOMS: atom_id res chain seq x y z
N MET A 1 16.12 21.59 -14.55
CA MET A 1 16.76 20.40 -15.17
C MET A 1 17.06 19.36 -14.10
N THR A 2 16.62 18.13 -14.26
CA THR A 2 16.87 17.04 -13.30
C THR A 2 18.34 16.63 -13.41
N SER A 3 19.09 16.55 -12.29
CA SER A 3 20.49 16.16 -12.31
C SER A 3 20.67 14.72 -12.82
N LEU A 4 21.83 14.40 -13.40
CA LEU A 4 22.17 13.06 -13.87
C LEU A 4 22.06 12.04 -12.73
N ALA A 5 22.47 12.39 -11.50
CA ALA A 5 22.34 11.54 -10.32
C ALA A 5 20.87 11.21 -10.00
N THR A 6 19.97 12.19 -10.09
CA THR A 6 18.53 11.98 -9.88
C THR A 6 17.94 11.06 -10.96
N ARG A 7 18.37 11.19 -12.22
CA ARG A 7 17.95 10.29 -13.30
C ARG A 7 18.43 8.86 -13.06
N HIS A 8 19.69 8.67 -12.65
CA HIS A 8 20.23 7.34 -12.32
C HIS A 8 19.47 6.66 -11.19
N VAL A 9 19.16 7.37 -10.11
CA VAL A 9 18.36 6.83 -8.99
C VAL A 9 16.97 6.46 -9.45
N MET A 10 16.36 7.25 -10.35
CA MET A 10 15.01 6.95 -10.88
C MET A 10 15.00 5.78 -11.85
N GLN A 11 16.06 5.62 -12.69
CA GLN A 11 16.18 4.52 -13.64
C GLN A 11 16.57 3.20 -12.97
N ALA A 12 17.35 3.24 -11.88
CA ALA A 12 17.73 2.06 -11.11
C ALA A 12 16.57 1.51 -10.25
N ASN A 13 15.51 2.27 -10.08
CA ASN A 13 14.36 1.85 -9.29
C ASN A 13 13.44 0.96 -10.13
N LYS A 14 13.44 -0.33 -9.80
CA LYS A 14 12.46 -1.27 -10.34
C LYS A 14 11.09 -0.89 -9.83
N SER A 15 10.12 -0.76 -10.72
CA SER A 15 8.71 -0.51 -10.37
C SER A 15 7.96 -1.79 -9.98
N GLU A 16 8.55 -2.95 -10.21
CA GLU A 16 7.98 -4.29 -9.98
C GLU A 16 9.09 -5.23 -9.54
N ASP A 17 8.75 -6.30 -8.83
CA ASP A 17 9.68 -7.30 -8.32
C ASP A 17 10.80 -6.73 -7.42
N THR A 18 10.42 -5.78 -6.59
CA THR A 18 11.33 -5.22 -5.58
C THR A 18 11.65 -6.23 -4.48
N LYS A 19 12.78 -6.05 -3.81
CA LYS A 19 13.15 -6.93 -2.68
C LYS A 19 12.06 -7.04 -1.61
N PRO A 20 11.40 -5.95 -1.16
CA PRO A 20 10.28 -6.04 -0.23
C PRO A 20 9.12 -6.87 -0.76
N GLU A 21 8.71 -6.68 -2.02
CA GLU A 21 7.64 -7.47 -2.64
C GLU A 21 7.98 -8.96 -2.67
N LEU A 22 9.20 -9.32 -3.08
CA LEU A 22 9.64 -10.73 -3.14
C LEU A 22 9.58 -11.39 -1.76
N ARG A 23 9.99 -10.68 -0.69
CA ARG A 23 9.91 -11.20 0.68
C ARG A 23 8.47 -11.46 1.12
N VAL A 24 7.54 -10.56 0.80
CA VAL A 24 6.11 -10.75 1.11
C VAL A 24 5.55 -11.95 0.35
N ARG A 25 5.88 -12.11 -0.94
CA ARG A 25 5.45 -13.24 -1.77
C ARG A 25 5.97 -14.57 -1.22
N GLU A 26 7.22 -14.63 -0.82
CA GLU A 26 7.84 -15.82 -0.22
C GLU A 26 7.12 -16.22 1.07
N ALA A 27 6.90 -15.27 1.97
CA ALA A 27 6.19 -15.51 3.23
C ALA A 27 4.74 -15.96 3.01
N LEU A 28 4.02 -15.39 2.04
CA LEU A 28 2.67 -15.82 1.69
C LEU A 28 2.65 -17.26 1.14
N ARG A 29 3.62 -17.65 0.33
CA ARG A 29 3.74 -19.05 -0.15
C ARG A 29 4.03 -20.00 1.00
N ALA A 30 4.96 -19.63 1.89
CA ALA A 30 5.30 -20.44 3.06
C ALA A 30 4.11 -20.63 4.01
N ALA A 31 3.25 -19.61 4.12
CA ALA A 31 2.01 -19.66 4.89
C ALA A 31 0.86 -20.42 4.20
N GLY A 32 1.06 -20.97 3.00
CA GLY A 32 0.04 -21.73 2.27
C GLY A 32 -0.89 -20.91 1.38
N TYR A 33 -0.54 -19.67 1.06
CA TYR A 33 -1.32 -18.76 0.21
C TYR A 33 -0.63 -18.42 -1.13
N PRO A 34 -0.29 -19.39 -1.99
CA PRO A 34 0.40 -19.14 -3.26
C PRO A 34 -0.50 -18.63 -4.39
N GLY A 35 -1.83 -18.68 -4.21
CA GLY A 35 -2.83 -18.44 -5.26
C GLY A 35 -3.12 -16.96 -5.57
N TYR A 36 -2.12 -16.08 -5.47
CA TYR A 36 -2.27 -14.65 -5.76
C TYR A 36 -1.94 -14.32 -7.23
N ARG A 37 -2.39 -13.14 -7.66
CA ARG A 37 -1.99 -12.49 -8.90
C ARG A 37 -1.08 -11.32 -8.61
N LEU A 38 -0.14 -11.03 -9.52
CA LEU A 38 0.79 -9.92 -9.40
C LEU A 38 0.34 -8.77 -10.29
N HIS A 39 0.49 -7.54 -9.79
CA HIS A 39 0.23 -6.30 -10.54
C HIS A 39 -1.07 -6.34 -11.35
N TRP A 40 -2.14 -6.80 -10.71
CA TRP A 40 -3.39 -7.12 -11.40
C TRP A 40 -4.10 -5.87 -11.93
N LYS A 41 -4.10 -5.71 -13.25
CA LYS A 41 -4.58 -4.51 -13.95
C LYS A 41 -6.09 -4.24 -13.80
N LYS A 42 -6.88 -5.23 -13.40
CA LYS A 42 -8.33 -5.07 -13.21
C LYS A 42 -8.70 -4.48 -11.84
N ALA A 43 -7.74 -4.34 -10.93
CA ALA A 43 -7.93 -3.69 -9.63
C ALA A 43 -7.34 -2.29 -9.65
N ALA A 44 -7.99 -1.33 -8.99
CA ALA A 44 -7.50 0.03 -8.88
C ALA A 44 -6.09 0.06 -8.27
N GLY A 45 -5.21 0.91 -8.77
CA GLY A 45 -3.83 1.03 -8.31
C GLY A 45 -2.91 -0.13 -8.66
N ARG A 46 -3.39 -1.19 -9.32
CA ARG A 46 -2.59 -2.37 -9.68
C ARG A 46 -1.81 -2.93 -8.48
N PRO A 47 -2.49 -3.50 -7.47
CA PRO A 47 -1.82 -4.01 -6.27
C PRO A 47 -0.65 -4.94 -6.59
N ASP A 48 0.43 -4.86 -5.81
CA ASP A 48 1.62 -5.70 -6.00
C ASP A 48 1.27 -7.18 -5.88
N ILE A 49 0.36 -7.51 -4.94
CA ILE A 49 -0.15 -8.86 -4.71
C ILE A 49 -1.67 -8.77 -4.55
N CYS A 50 -2.41 -9.65 -5.22
CA CYS A 50 -3.86 -9.58 -5.24
C CYS A 50 -4.48 -10.97 -5.18
N TYR A 51 -5.50 -11.15 -4.35
CA TYR A 51 -6.37 -12.32 -4.30
C TYR A 51 -7.79 -11.96 -4.75
N PRO A 52 -8.07 -11.98 -6.06
CA PRO A 52 -9.36 -11.51 -6.58
C PRO A 52 -10.57 -12.25 -5.98
N GLY A 53 -10.47 -13.58 -5.83
CA GLY A 53 -11.55 -14.39 -5.26
C GLY A 53 -11.83 -14.12 -3.77
N ARG A 54 -10.86 -13.48 -3.07
CA ARG A 54 -11.00 -13.07 -1.66
C ARG A 54 -11.23 -11.58 -1.51
N LYS A 55 -11.16 -10.81 -2.60
CA LYS A 55 -11.14 -9.34 -2.58
C LYS A 55 -10.07 -8.78 -1.61
N VAL A 56 -8.84 -9.27 -1.71
CA VAL A 56 -7.69 -8.75 -0.95
C VAL A 56 -6.68 -8.15 -1.93
N ALA A 57 -6.29 -6.91 -1.66
CA ALA A 57 -5.28 -6.18 -2.40
C ALA A 57 -4.14 -5.78 -1.44
N ILE A 58 -2.91 -6.15 -1.75
CA ILE A 58 -1.74 -5.86 -0.93
C ILE A 58 -0.81 -4.93 -1.70
N PHE A 59 -0.51 -3.77 -1.10
CA PHE A 59 0.46 -2.81 -1.59
C PHE A 59 1.70 -2.86 -0.70
N VAL A 60 2.87 -3.02 -1.31
CA VAL A 60 4.16 -3.05 -0.62
C VAL A 60 4.89 -1.73 -0.89
N ASN A 61 4.71 -0.79 0.01
CA ASN A 61 5.16 0.58 -0.18
C ASN A 61 6.61 0.80 0.24
N GLY A 62 7.44 1.26 -0.69
CA GLY A 62 8.78 1.76 -0.40
C GLY A 62 8.71 3.03 0.44
N CYS A 63 9.39 3.06 1.59
CA CYS A 63 9.27 4.14 2.57
C CYS A 63 9.55 5.53 2.00
N PHE A 64 10.60 5.66 1.20
CA PHE A 64 10.98 6.94 0.60
C PHE A 64 9.93 7.44 -0.41
N TRP A 65 9.47 6.56 -1.30
CA TRP A 65 8.61 6.93 -2.43
C TRP A 65 7.18 7.29 -2.03
N HIS A 66 6.67 6.63 -1.00
CA HIS A 66 5.32 6.82 -0.49
C HIS A 66 5.27 7.61 0.82
N ARG A 67 6.42 8.16 1.27
CA ARG A 67 6.56 8.98 2.47
C ARG A 67 5.98 8.29 3.70
N CYS A 68 6.58 7.15 4.05
CA CYS A 68 6.20 6.35 5.20
C CYS A 68 6.03 7.20 6.47
N PRO A 69 4.90 7.09 7.17
CA PRO A 69 4.66 7.86 8.40
C PRO A 69 5.48 7.36 9.61
N HIS A 70 6.08 6.16 9.51
CA HIS A 70 6.86 5.54 10.58
C HIS A 70 8.37 5.81 10.48
N CYS A 71 8.81 6.44 9.39
CA CYS A 71 10.21 6.73 9.14
C CYS A 71 10.46 8.24 9.18
N ASP A 72 11.52 8.66 9.86
CA ASP A 72 12.02 10.04 9.75
C ASP A 72 12.76 10.22 8.41
N LEU A 73 11.99 10.52 7.37
CA LEU A 73 12.49 10.63 6.01
C LEU A 73 12.79 12.09 5.67
N ARG A 74 14.08 12.41 5.58
CA ARG A 74 14.50 13.73 5.17
C ARG A 74 14.11 14.04 3.72
N MET A 75 13.80 15.30 3.46
CA MET A 75 13.58 15.79 2.11
C MET A 75 14.95 15.87 1.37
N PRO A 76 15.03 15.48 0.10
CA PRO A 76 16.23 15.69 -0.71
C PRO A 76 16.62 17.17 -0.73
N LYS A 77 17.92 17.46 -0.58
CA LYS A 77 18.41 18.82 -0.47
C LYS A 77 18.38 19.58 -1.83
N SER A 78 18.36 18.87 -2.94
CA SER A 78 18.30 19.44 -4.29
C SER A 78 16.96 19.15 -4.95
N ASN A 79 16.48 20.07 -5.80
CA ASN A 79 15.20 19.95 -6.52
C ASN A 79 13.99 19.70 -5.57
N VAL A 80 13.93 20.41 -4.47
CA VAL A 80 12.92 20.23 -3.41
C VAL A 80 11.51 20.27 -3.98
N GLU A 81 11.16 21.29 -4.76
CA GLU A 81 9.83 21.44 -5.39
C GLU A 81 9.44 20.24 -6.26
N PHE A 82 10.39 19.71 -7.02
CA PHE A 82 10.15 18.51 -7.82
C PHE A 82 9.82 17.31 -6.95
N TRP A 83 10.55 17.11 -5.83
CA TRP A 83 10.32 15.99 -4.93
C TRP A 83 9.00 16.12 -4.16
N GLU A 84 8.68 17.33 -3.70
CA GLU A 84 7.39 17.61 -3.05
C GLU A 84 6.23 17.29 -3.98
N ALA A 85 6.26 17.83 -5.20
CA ALA A 85 5.24 17.56 -6.20
C ALA A 85 5.13 16.07 -6.52
N LYS A 86 6.25 15.34 -6.59
CA LYS A 86 6.27 13.90 -6.85
C LYS A 86 5.67 13.11 -5.69
N PHE A 87 6.06 13.40 -4.45
CA PHE A 87 5.54 12.73 -3.27
C PHE A 87 4.05 12.99 -3.08
N ASN A 88 3.60 14.21 -3.29
CA ASN A 88 2.18 14.58 -3.20
C ASN A 88 1.35 13.82 -4.24
N ARG A 89 1.84 13.73 -5.49
CA ARG A 89 1.16 12.93 -6.53
C ARG A 89 1.10 11.44 -6.18
N ASN A 90 2.18 10.87 -5.64
CA ASN A 90 2.19 9.47 -5.22
C ASN A 90 1.15 9.23 -4.13
N ARG A 91 1.16 10.04 -3.06
CA ARG A 91 0.21 9.92 -1.94
C ARG A 91 -1.24 10.07 -2.38
N ALA A 92 -1.53 11.09 -3.20
CA ALA A 92 -2.89 11.32 -3.70
C ALA A 92 -3.40 10.17 -4.57
N ARG A 93 -2.51 9.60 -5.40
CA ARG A 93 -2.83 8.40 -6.19
C ARG A 93 -3.09 7.20 -5.29
N ASP A 94 -2.19 6.93 -4.34
CA ASP A 94 -2.29 5.78 -3.44
C ASP A 94 -3.59 5.85 -2.63
N GLU A 95 -3.92 7.02 -2.07
CA GLU A 95 -5.15 7.25 -1.32
C GLU A 95 -6.40 7.02 -2.18
N ARG A 96 -6.44 7.61 -3.37
CA ARG A 96 -7.56 7.43 -4.32
C ARG A 96 -7.76 5.97 -4.66
N ASP A 97 -6.70 5.26 -5.01
CA ASP A 97 -6.78 3.88 -5.49
C ASP A 97 -7.17 2.92 -4.35
N GLN A 98 -6.70 3.18 -3.14
CA GLN A 98 -7.09 2.43 -1.94
C GLN A 98 -8.56 2.66 -1.56
N VAL A 99 -9.06 3.90 -1.65
CA VAL A 99 -10.46 4.22 -1.42
C VAL A 99 -11.37 3.53 -2.43
N LEU A 100 -11.02 3.58 -3.72
CA LEU A 100 -11.79 2.91 -4.78
C LEU A 100 -11.89 1.39 -4.53
N LEU A 101 -10.80 0.75 -4.11
CA LEU A 101 -10.82 -0.66 -3.75
C LEU A 101 -11.71 -0.93 -2.53
N MET A 102 -11.58 -0.11 -1.48
CA MET A 102 -12.37 -0.25 -0.27
C MET A 102 -13.88 -0.10 -0.58
N GLU A 103 -14.26 0.88 -1.41
CA GLU A 103 -15.65 1.09 -1.83
C GLU A 103 -16.20 -0.08 -2.66
N ASP A 104 -15.34 -0.76 -3.45
CA ASP A 104 -15.68 -2.02 -4.14
C ASP A 104 -15.62 -3.26 -3.22
N GLY A 105 -15.54 -3.09 -1.92
CA GLY A 105 -15.61 -4.18 -0.93
C GLY A 105 -14.30 -4.96 -0.74
N TRP A 106 -13.16 -4.40 -1.17
CA TRP A 106 -11.86 -5.03 -0.97
C TRP A 106 -11.28 -4.78 0.42
N THR A 107 -10.59 -5.76 0.95
CA THR A 107 -9.62 -5.55 2.04
C THR A 107 -8.31 -5.09 1.42
N VAL A 108 -7.96 -3.84 1.65
CA VAL A 108 -6.70 -3.25 1.23
C VAL A 108 -5.69 -3.38 2.35
N VAL A 109 -4.57 -4.01 2.09
CA VAL A 109 -3.47 -4.20 3.06
C VAL A 109 -2.27 -3.41 2.60
N VAL A 110 -1.85 -2.44 3.40
CA VAL A 110 -0.65 -1.64 3.14
C VAL A 110 0.50 -2.19 3.99
N VAL A 111 1.60 -2.53 3.34
CA VAL A 111 2.82 -3.05 3.96
C VAL A 111 3.96 -2.08 3.70
N TRP A 112 4.57 -1.54 4.75
CA TRP A 112 5.72 -0.64 4.61
C TRP A 112 7.04 -1.42 4.57
N GLU A 113 7.97 -0.98 3.72
CA GLU A 113 9.30 -1.58 3.61
C GLU A 113 10.03 -1.68 4.97
N CYS A 114 9.90 -0.68 5.84
CA CYS A 114 10.51 -0.70 7.17
C CYS A 114 9.94 -1.79 8.10
N HIS A 115 8.71 -2.18 7.91
CA HIS A 115 8.06 -3.26 8.65
C HIS A 115 8.50 -4.65 8.19
N LEU A 116 9.15 -4.74 7.03
CA LEU A 116 9.71 -5.98 6.50
C LEU A 116 11.17 -6.21 6.91
N LYS A 117 11.71 -5.44 7.86
CA LYS A 117 13.11 -5.51 8.32
C LYS A 117 13.20 -5.98 9.78
N GLY A 118 14.22 -6.81 10.07
CA GLY A 118 14.51 -7.25 11.43
C GLY A 118 13.33 -7.91 12.12
N GLU A 119 13.15 -7.63 13.40
CA GLU A 119 12.12 -8.22 14.26
C GLU A 119 10.67 -7.86 13.88
N ARG A 120 10.47 -6.81 13.06
CA ARG A 120 9.15 -6.41 12.59
C ARG A 120 8.59 -7.32 11.51
N PHE A 121 9.44 -8.09 10.84
CA PHE A 121 9.03 -8.92 9.71
C PHE A 121 7.94 -9.94 10.08
N GLU A 122 8.21 -10.77 11.08
CA GLU A 122 7.29 -11.84 11.49
C GLU A 122 5.92 -11.33 11.98
N PRO A 123 5.83 -10.32 12.86
CA PRO A 123 4.55 -9.74 13.23
C PRO A 123 3.79 -9.17 12.03
N THR A 124 4.48 -8.46 11.14
CA THR A 124 3.87 -7.88 9.94
C THR A 124 3.31 -8.95 9.03
N MET A 125 4.05 -10.02 8.78
CA MET A 125 3.57 -11.10 7.92
C MET A 125 2.42 -11.88 8.54
N ARG A 126 2.39 -12.07 9.87
CA ARG A 126 1.22 -12.65 10.55
C ARG A 126 -0.03 -11.81 10.33
N ASP A 127 0.08 -10.47 10.42
CA ASP A 127 -1.04 -9.58 10.14
C ASP A 127 -1.53 -9.72 8.71
N VAL A 128 -0.61 -9.72 7.74
CA VAL A 128 -0.93 -9.89 6.30
C VAL A 128 -1.67 -11.21 6.07
N VAL A 129 -1.14 -12.31 6.58
CA VAL A 129 -1.76 -13.65 6.47
C VAL A 129 -3.15 -13.65 7.11
N THR A 130 -3.30 -13.09 8.31
CA THR A 130 -4.59 -12.98 8.99
C THR A 130 -5.64 -12.21 8.15
N GLN A 131 -5.23 -11.14 7.44
CA GLN A 131 -6.16 -10.42 6.55
C GLN A 131 -6.57 -11.28 5.35
N VAL A 132 -5.65 -12.05 4.77
CA VAL A 132 -5.94 -12.97 3.66
C VAL A 132 -6.89 -14.09 4.11
N GLU A 133 -6.67 -14.65 5.30
CA GLU A 133 -7.52 -15.68 5.88
C GLU A 133 -8.95 -15.18 6.12
N ARG A 134 -9.08 -14.07 6.85
CA ARG A 134 -10.38 -13.49 7.21
C ARG A 134 -11.22 -13.13 6.00
N ALA A 135 -10.60 -12.65 4.94
CA ALA A 135 -11.30 -12.30 3.71
C ALA A 135 -11.77 -13.52 2.89
N GLY A 136 -11.28 -14.72 3.21
CA GLY A 136 -11.72 -15.98 2.57
C GLY A 136 -12.92 -16.64 3.24
N GLY A 137 -13.41 -16.11 4.36
CA GLY A 137 -14.62 -16.59 5.02
C GLY A 137 -15.89 -16.27 4.22
N ALA A 138 -16.90 -17.12 4.31
CA ALA A 138 -18.21 -16.91 3.67
C ALA A 138 -18.92 -15.71 4.33
N GLY A 139 -18.95 -14.58 3.68
CA GLY A 139 -19.65 -13.37 4.11
C GLY A 139 -19.29 -12.17 3.24
N THR A 140 -20.27 -11.30 2.99
CA THR A 140 -20.02 -9.98 2.38
C THR A 140 -19.32 -9.11 3.42
N HIS A 141 -18.01 -8.93 3.27
CA HIS A 141 -17.24 -8.03 4.12
C HIS A 141 -17.31 -6.60 3.56
N ALA A 142 -17.62 -5.63 4.44
CA ALA A 142 -17.40 -4.23 4.11
C ALA A 142 -15.93 -4.03 3.79
N GLY A 143 -15.63 -3.29 2.73
CA GLY A 143 -14.27 -2.95 2.36
C GLY A 143 -13.57 -2.22 3.49
N ARG A 144 -12.26 -2.45 3.64
CA ARG A 144 -11.43 -1.81 4.67
C ARG A 144 -10.02 -1.63 4.19
N ILE A 145 -9.34 -0.65 4.78
CA ILE A 145 -7.90 -0.43 4.63
C ILE A 145 -7.22 -0.80 5.94
N VAL A 146 -6.19 -1.63 5.88
CA VAL A 146 -5.41 -2.10 7.03
C VAL A 146 -3.94 -1.85 6.77
N GLU A 147 -3.24 -1.31 7.73
CA GLU A 147 -1.78 -1.20 7.70
C GLU A 147 -1.18 -2.33 8.52
N ALA A 148 -0.48 -3.26 7.86
CA ALA A 148 0.10 -4.43 8.50
C ALA A 148 1.34 -4.08 9.34
N GLY A 149 1.45 -4.69 10.52
CA GLY A 149 2.56 -4.47 11.46
C GLY A 149 2.46 -3.18 12.26
N SER A 150 1.33 -2.49 12.21
CA SER A 150 1.06 -1.36 13.09
C SER A 150 0.76 -1.84 14.50
N LEU A 151 1.41 -1.23 15.50
CA LEU A 151 1.14 -1.54 16.91
C LEU A 151 -0.33 -1.23 17.26
N PRO A 152 -0.97 -2.03 18.17
CA PRO A 152 -2.32 -1.74 18.64
C PRO A 152 -2.36 -0.36 19.30
N GLY A 153 -3.16 0.55 18.73
CA GLY A 153 -3.29 1.93 19.18
C GLY A 153 -3.11 2.99 18.09
N TRP A 154 -2.51 2.67 16.97
CA TRP A 154 -2.47 3.54 15.79
C TRP A 154 -3.80 3.46 15.05
N ARG A 155 -4.66 4.43 15.31
CA ARG A 155 -5.90 4.54 14.56
C ARG A 155 -5.58 4.97 13.13
N LEU A 156 -5.95 4.13 12.16
CA LEU A 156 -6.17 4.58 10.80
C LEU A 156 -6.96 5.90 10.85
N ARG A 157 -6.49 6.93 10.17
CA ARG A 157 -7.36 8.06 9.86
C ARG A 157 -8.53 7.48 9.09
N THR A 158 -9.65 7.30 9.78
CA THR A 158 -10.90 6.93 9.13
C THR A 158 -11.22 8.08 8.19
N ILE A 159 -11.00 7.86 6.90
CA ILE A 159 -11.51 8.77 5.88
C ILE A 159 -13.02 8.58 5.93
N ARG A 160 -13.69 9.48 6.65
CA ARG A 160 -15.15 9.55 6.60
C ARG A 160 -15.48 9.97 5.18
N SER A 161 -16.18 9.12 4.44
CA SER A 161 -16.85 9.47 3.18
C SER A 161 -17.75 10.67 3.48
N GLY A 162 -17.27 11.87 3.15
CA GLY A 162 -18.09 13.08 3.16
C GLY A 162 -19.16 12.90 2.10
N ARG A 163 -20.40 12.62 2.50
CA ARG A 163 -21.56 12.78 1.64
C ARG A 163 -21.56 14.24 1.19
N HIS A 164 -21.40 14.46 -0.11
CA HIS A 164 -21.60 15.77 -0.73
C HIS A 164 -23.01 16.24 -0.39
N ALA A 165 -23.11 17.18 0.53
CA ALA A 165 -24.32 17.98 0.67
C ALA A 165 -24.40 18.89 -0.57
N SER A 166 -25.32 18.57 -1.46
CA SER A 166 -25.73 19.44 -2.55
C SER A 166 -26.35 20.72 -1.98
N GLY A 167 -25.54 21.76 -1.86
CA GLY A 167 -25.99 23.11 -1.55
C GLY A 167 -26.57 23.73 -2.81
N HIS A 168 -27.89 23.84 -2.87
CA HIS A 168 -28.58 24.72 -3.79
C HIS A 168 -28.25 26.17 -3.44
N TYR A 169 -27.55 26.85 -4.33
CA TYR A 169 -27.52 28.31 -4.32
C TYR A 169 -28.75 28.82 -5.12
N ARG A 170 -29.57 29.58 -4.44
CA ARG A 170 -30.52 30.52 -5.06
C ARG A 170 -29.81 31.84 -5.34
#